data_4f79fbb249946a478a17ec13fbb5231d
#
_entry.id   4f79fbb249946a478a17ec13fbb5231d
#
_cell.length_a   1.000
_cell.length_b   1.000
_cell.length_c   1.000
_cell.angle_alpha   90.00
_cell.angle_beta   90.00
_cell.angle_gamma   90.00
#
_symmetry.space_group_name_H-M   'P 1'
#
loop_
_entity.id
_entity.type
_entity.pdbx_description
1 polymer ?
#
loop_
_entity_poly.entity_id
_entity_poly.type
_entity_poly.pdbx_seq_one_letter_code
_entity_poly.pdbx_strand_id
1 'polypeptide(L)'
;MTALIEEIRQKISDEQFEFSKHAVDKSIVRKILVREIREAILNGKIIEDYPDDKYGASCLISGLTQDERPIHVHCSYPARPLLKIITSYEPTLQRWNDDFTQRISTNNE
;
A
#
# COMPACT_ATOMS: atom_id res chain seq x y z
N MET A 1 21.40 -0.78 -9.31
CA MET A 1 20.64 -0.37 -8.12
C MET A 1 19.17 -0.71 -8.31
N THR A 2 18.59 -1.39 -7.34
CA THR A 2 17.20 -1.84 -7.44
C THR A 2 16.27 -0.75 -6.95
N ALA A 3 15.20 -0.49 -7.72
CA ALA A 3 14.23 0.50 -7.31
C ALA A 3 13.46 0.01 -6.06
N LEU A 4 13.02 0.95 -5.23
CA LEU A 4 12.30 0.64 -4.00
C LEU A 4 11.09 -0.27 -4.24
N ILE A 5 10.29 0.05 -5.27
CA ILE A 5 9.10 -0.75 -5.55
C ILE A 5 9.47 -2.19 -5.94
N GLU A 6 10.59 -2.38 -6.63
CA GLU A 6 11.02 -3.71 -7.02
C GLU A 6 11.44 -4.54 -5.82
N GLU A 7 12.10 -3.90 -4.85
CA GLU A 7 12.48 -4.60 -3.62
C GLU A 7 11.23 -4.99 -2.80
N ILE A 8 10.24 -4.11 -2.77
CA ILE A 8 8.97 -4.40 -2.09
C ILE A 8 8.27 -5.58 -2.78
N ARG A 9 8.21 -5.56 -4.11
CA ARG A 9 7.59 -6.66 -4.86
C ARG A 9 8.31 -7.98 -4.61
N GLN A 10 9.63 -7.94 -4.49
CA GLN A 10 10.41 -9.15 -4.21
C GLN A 10 10.04 -9.73 -2.85
N LYS A 11 9.89 -8.87 -1.83
CA LYS A 11 9.46 -9.31 -0.51
C LYS A 11 8.07 -9.96 -0.57
N ILE A 12 7.17 -9.38 -1.33
CA ILE A 12 5.81 -9.94 -1.48
C ILE A 12 5.87 -11.29 -2.20
N SER A 13 6.66 -11.38 -3.29
CA SER A 13 6.78 -12.62 -4.05
C SER A 13 7.40 -13.74 -3.22
N ASP A 14 8.34 -13.40 -2.35
CA ASP A 14 9.01 -14.37 -1.49
C ASP A 14 8.23 -14.65 -0.20
N GLU A 15 7.06 -14.08 -0.07
CA GLU A 15 6.20 -14.20 1.13
C GLU A 15 6.91 -13.77 2.41
N GLN A 16 7.78 -12.77 2.29
CA GLN A 16 8.52 -12.20 3.42
C GLN A 16 7.85 -10.93 3.89
N PHE A 17 6.61 -11.04 4.33
CA PHE A 17 5.85 -9.90 4.82
C PHE A 17 4.96 -10.31 5.99
N GLU A 18 4.58 -9.32 6.77
CA GLU A 18 3.71 -9.50 7.93
C GLU A 18 2.73 -8.35 7.99
N PHE A 19 1.66 -8.53 8.75
CA PHE A 19 0.64 -7.50 8.93
C PHE A 19 0.72 -6.95 10.33
N SER A 20 0.59 -5.62 10.48
CA SER A 20 0.37 -5.04 11.80
C SER A 20 -1.01 -5.47 12.29
N LYS A 21 -1.23 -5.36 13.61
CA LYS A 21 -2.55 -5.65 14.17
C LYS A 21 -3.61 -4.76 13.55
N HIS A 22 -3.30 -3.47 13.38
CA HIS A 22 -4.20 -2.51 12.75
C HIS A 22 -4.56 -2.96 11.32
N ALA A 23 -3.56 -3.41 10.56
CA ALA A 23 -3.80 -3.85 9.18
C ALA A 23 -4.74 -5.06 9.14
N VAL A 24 -4.55 -6.03 10.04
CA VAL A 24 -5.43 -7.19 10.11
C VAL A 24 -6.86 -6.77 10.43
N ASP A 25 -7.02 -5.98 11.49
CA ASP A 25 -8.35 -5.55 11.93
C ASP A 25 -9.09 -4.79 10.84
N LYS A 26 -8.39 -3.87 10.17
CA LYS A 26 -9.02 -3.05 9.14
C LYS A 26 -9.30 -3.82 7.86
N SER A 27 -8.45 -4.80 7.53
CA SER A 27 -8.71 -5.61 6.34
C SER A 27 -10.00 -6.40 6.47
N ILE A 28 -10.28 -6.89 7.68
CA ILE A 28 -11.52 -7.61 7.95
C ILE A 28 -12.72 -6.69 7.79
N VAL A 29 -12.68 -5.52 8.44
CA VAL A 29 -13.79 -4.55 8.36
C VAL A 29 -14.00 -4.07 6.93
N ARG A 30 -12.92 -3.84 6.20
CA ARG A 30 -12.97 -3.31 4.84
C ARG A 30 -13.13 -4.39 3.79
N LYS A 31 -13.14 -5.66 4.20
CA LYS A 31 -13.31 -6.81 3.31
C LYS A 31 -12.24 -6.83 2.21
N ILE A 32 -10.98 -6.63 2.62
CA ILE A 32 -9.84 -6.70 1.71
C ILE A 32 -9.09 -7.99 2.01
N LEU A 33 -8.92 -8.84 1.01
CA LEU A 33 -8.27 -10.12 1.15
C LEU A 33 -6.75 -9.97 1.01
N VAL A 34 -6.00 -10.89 1.63
CA VAL A 34 -4.54 -10.89 1.51
C VAL A 34 -4.12 -10.93 0.04
N ARG A 35 -4.78 -11.78 -0.78
CA ARG A 35 -4.43 -11.86 -2.19
C ARG A 35 -4.65 -10.53 -2.92
N GLU A 36 -5.64 -9.76 -2.49
CA GLU A 36 -5.90 -8.45 -3.11
C GLU A 36 -4.80 -7.46 -2.77
N ILE A 37 -4.30 -7.50 -1.54
CA ILE A 37 -3.18 -6.66 -1.14
C ILE A 37 -1.93 -7.04 -1.93
N ARG A 38 -1.66 -8.34 -2.10
CA ARG A 38 -0.53 -8.80 -2.89
C ARG A 38 -0.66 -8.34 -4.35
N GLU A 39 -1.84 -8.51 -4.94
CA GLU A 39 -2.08 -8.10 -6.33
C GLU A 39 -1.86 -6.60 -6.50
N ALA A 40 -2.38 -5.81 -5.58
CA ALA A 40 -2.23 -4.35 -5.65
C ALA A 40 -0.76 -3.93 -5.60
N ILE A 41 0.02 -4.55 -4.74
CA ILE A 41 1.45 -4.23 -4.64
C ILE A 41 2.20 -4.68 -5.90
N LEU A 42 1.92 -5.88 -6.37
CA LEU A 42 2.63 -6.44 -7.53
C LEU A 42 2.33 -5.67 -8.81
N ASN A 43 1.13 -5.12 -8.93
CA ASN A 43 0.70 -4.37 -10.10
C ASN A 43 0.72 -2.86 -9.90
N GLY A 44 1.09 -2.41 -8.70
CA GLY A 44 0.95 -1.01 -8.33
C GLY A 44 2.21 -0.20 -8.45
N LYS A 45 2.12 1.04 -7.99
CA LYS A 45 3.25 1.95 -7.95
C LYS A 45 3.21 2.76 -6.67
N ILE A 46 4.37 3.24 -6.25
CA ILE A 46 4.47 4.11 -5.09
C ILE A 46 3.94 5.48 -5.48
N ILE A 47 2.97 5.97 -4.71
CA ILE A 47 2.36 7.28 -4.95
C ILE A 47 2.71 8.30 -3.88
N GLU A 48 3.08 7.85 -2.68
CA GLU A 48 3.56 8.73 -1.61
C GLU A 48 4.70 8.02 -0.90
N ASP A 49 5.71 8.79 -0.52
CA ASP A 49 6.90 8.23 0.11
C ASP A 49 7.16 8.97 1.42
N TYR A 50 7.39 8.22 2.48
CA TYR A 50 7.60 8.78 3.82
C TYR A 50 8.92 8.26 4.39
N PRO A 51 10.06 8.71 3.82
CA PRO A 51 11.36 8.18 4.23
C PRO A 51 11.74 8.54 5.67
N ASP A 52 11.15 9.60 6.20
CA ASP A 52 11.48 10.09 7.54
C ASP A 52 10.37 9.83 8.56
N ASP A 53 9.47 8.88 8.27
CA ASP A 53 8.42 8.54 9.21
C ASP A 53 9.05 8.10 10.53
N LYS A 54 8.57 8.64 11.64
CA LYS A 54 9.19 8.41 12.94
C LYS A 54 9.16 6.96 13.39
N TYR A 55 8.28 6.15 12.83
CA TYR A 55 8.19 4.72 13.15
C TYR A 55 8.95 3.86 12.13
N GLY A 56 9.76 4.50 11.30
CA GLY A 56 10.51 3.83 10.24
C GLY A 56 10.01 4.24 8.87
N ALA A 57 10.90 4.26 7.90
CA ALA A 57 10.57 4.65 6.54
C ALA A 57 9.44 3.79 6.00
N SER A 58 8.51 4.41 5.29
CA SER A 58 7.34 3.74 4.73
C SER A 58 6.89 4.43 3.44
N CYS A 59 5.94 3.82 2.76
CA CYS A 59 5.41 4.40 1.52
C CYS A 59 3.98 3.92 1.30
N LEU A 60 3.29 4.61 0.40
CA LEU A 60 1.93 4.27 0.01
C LEU A 60 1.93 3.79 -1.43
N ILE A 61 1.36 2.63 -1.66
CA ILE A 61 1.31 2.01 -2.99
C ILE A 61 -0.14 2.00 -3.45
N SER A 62 -0.36 2.37 -4.71
CA SER A 62 -1.67 2.30 -5.35
C SER A 62 -1.62 1.25 -6.44
N GLY A 63 -2.56 0.31 -6.41
CA GLY A 63 -2.62 -0.73 -7.43
C GLY A 63 -4.03 -1.23 -7.62
N LEU A 64 -4.21 -2.03 -8.66
CA LEU A 64 -5.48 -2.66 -8.98
C LEU A 64 -5.36 -4.17 -8.73
N THR A 65 -6.41 -4.76 -8.20
CA THR A 65 -6.48 -6.22 -8.10
C THR A 65 -6.76 -6.79 -9.49
N GLN A 66 -6.75 -8.10 -9.61
CA GLN A 66 -7.10 -8.76 -10.88
C GLN A 66 -8.51 -8.43 -11.31
N ASP A 67 -9.40 -8.14 -10.36
CA ASP A 67 -10.77 -7.74 -10.64
C ASP A 67 -10.91 -6.23 -10.82
N GLU A 68 -9.78 -5.53 -10.97
CA GLU A 68 -9.72 -4.08 -11.19
C GLU A 68 -10.27 -3.27 -10.02
N ARG A 69 -10.20 -3.81 -8.82
CA ARG A 69 -10.56 -3.10 -7.60
C ARG A 69 -9.36 -2.25 -7.18
N PRO A 70 -9.51 -0.93 -7.02
CA PRO A 70 -8.39 -0.10 -6.58
C PRO A 70 -8.13 -0.33 -5.09
N ILE A 71 -6.86 -0.53 -4.74
CA ILE A 71 -6.45 -0.73 -3.35
C ILE A 71 -5.21 0.10 -3.10
N HIS A 72 -5.20 0.83 -1.99
CA HIS A 72 -4.00 1.48 -1.48
C HIS A 72 -3.43 0.66 -0.34
N VAL A 73 -2.12 0.49 -0.34
CA VAL A 73 -1.42 -0.25 0.71
C VAL A 73 -0.30 0.61 1.26
N HIS A 74 -0.33 0.85 2.57
CA HIS A 74 0.75 1.54 3.28
C HIS A 74 1.64 0.46 3.88
N CYS A 75 2.91 0.45 3.50
CA CYS A 75 3.84 -0.57 3.99
C CYS A 75 5.20 0.05 4.33
N SER A 76 5.98 -0.69 5.14
CA SER A 76 7.33 -0.28 5.48
C SER A 76 8.25 -0.43 4.28
N TYR A 77 9.45 0.19 4.36
CA TYR A 77 10.51 -0.10 3.40
C TYR A 77 10.95 -1.56 3.57
N PRO A 78 11.52 -2.15 2.52
CA PRO A 78 11.91 -3.57 2.54
C PRO A 78 13.25 -3.84 3.24
N ALA A 79 13.78 -2.88 3.99
CA ALA A 79 15.06 -3.03 4.68
C ALA A 79 14.97 -3.98 5.88
N ARG A 80 13.77 -4.38 6.28
CA ARG A 80 13.52 -5.30 7.39
C ARG A 80 13.47 -6.72 6.87
N PRO A 81 13.70 -7.73 7.72
CA PRO A 81 13.52 -9.12 7.29
C PRO A 81 12.13 -9.39 6.73
N LEU A 82 11.09 -8.83 7.38
CA LEU A 82 9.72 -8.93 6.89
C LEU A 82 9.19 -7.53 6.58
N LEU A 83 8.67 -7.37 5.38
CA LEU A 83 7.98 -6.14 5.00
C LEU A 83 6.71 -6.02 5.83
N LYS A 84 6.50 -4.89 6.49
CA LYS A 84 5.30 -4.73 7.31
C LYS A 84 4.20 -4.04 6.52
N ILE A 85 3.05 -4.68 6.42
CA ILE A 85 1.84 -4.07 5.88
C ILE A 85 1.20 -3.32 7.04
N ILE A 86 1.15 -2.00 6.95
CA ILE A 86 0.71 -1.12 8.03
C ILE A 86 -0.80 -0.90 7.97
N THR A 87 -1.33 -0.66 6.78
CA THR A 87 -2.78 -0.56 6.57
C THR A 87 -3.09 -0.67 5.08
N SER A 88 -4.35 -0.94 4.79
CA SER A 88 -4.83 -0.98 3.41
C SER A 88 -6.28 -0.50 3.39
N TYR A 89 -6.69 0.07 2.26
CA TYR A 89 -8.06 0.56 2.10
C TYR A 89 -8.37 0.71 0.62
N GLU A 90 -9.65 0.79 0.31
CA GLU A 90 -10.08 1.12 -1.05
C GLU A 90 -10.20 2.64 -1.15
N PRO A 91 -9.45 3.29 -2.04
CA PRO A 91 -9.51 4.75 -2.16
C PRO A 91 -10.84 5.20 -2.76
N THR A 92 -11.27 6.42 -2.44
CA THR A 92 -12.52 6.97 -2.94
C THR A 92 -12.24 8.22 -3.76
N LEU A 93 -13.14 8.52 -4.68
CA LEU A 93 -13.04 9.72 -5.52
C LEU A 93 -13.28 11.01 -4.72
N GLN A 94 -13.75 10.89 -3.48
CA GLN A 94 -13.90 12.05 -2.61
C GLN A 94 -12.57 12.58 -2.12
N ARG A 95 -11.55 11.71 -2.07
CA ARG A 95 -10.24 12.06 -1.53
C ARG A 95 -9.11 11.95 -2.54
N TRP A 96 -9.35 11.25 -3.65
CA TRP A 96 -8.31 10.96 -4.64
C TRP A 96 -8.78 11.31 -6.03
N ASN A 97 -7.84 11.57 -6.94
CA ASN A 97 -8.17 11.84 -8.34
C ASN A 97 -8.66 10.56 -9.04
N ASP A 98 -8.95 10.68 -10.34
CA ASP A 98 -9.61 9.61 -11.09
C ASP A 98 -8.84 8.30 -11.09
N ASP A 99 -7.52 8.34 -11.09
CA ASP A 99 -6.71 7.12 -11.11
C ASP A 99 -6.15 6.77 -9.72
N PHE A 100 -6.61 7.48 -8.68
CA PHE A 100 -6.26 7.22 -7.29
C PHE A 100 -4.77 7.35 -6.99
N THR A 101 -4.07 8.22 -7.72
CA THR A 101 -2.64 8.41 -7.51
C THR A 101 -2.29 9.71 -6.80
N GLN A 102 -3.22 10.66 -6.72
CA GLN A 102 -2.97 11.95 -6.09
C GLN A 102 -4.15 12.33 -5.21
N ARG A 103 -3.84 12.88 -4.04
CA ARG A 103 -4.89 13.41 -3.18
C ARG A 103 -5.48 14.65 -3.81
N ILE A 104 -6.80 14.78 -3.75
CA ILE A 104 -7.45 16.01 -4.22
C ILE A 104 -7.48 17.00 -3.06
N SER A 105 -7.44 18.28 -3.41
CA SER A 105 -7.55 19.34 -2.41
C SER A 105 -8.97 19.42 -1.91
N THR A 106 -9.14 19.37 -0.61
CA THR A 106 -10.45 19.55 -0.02
C THR A 106 -10.61 20.93 0.55
N ASN A 107 -9.60 21.78 0.34
CA ASN A 107 -9.65 23.09 0.87
C ASN A 107 -10.59 23.85 0.15
N ASN A 108 -11.29 24.31 0.60
CA ASN A 108 -12.02 25.05 -0.04
C ASN A 108 -11.87 26.27 0.13
N GLU A 109 -11.15 26.39 0.16
CA GLU A 109 -10.94 27.41 0.23
C GLU A 109 -11.46 28.11 -0.18
#